data_4f447bc1cef94686fee2cab9cb7195fa
#
_entry.id   4f447bc1cef94686fee2cab9cb7195fa
#
_cell.length_a   1.000
_cell.length_b   1.000
_cell.length_c   1.000
_cell.angle_alpha   90.00
_cell.angle_beta   90.00
_cell.angle_gamma   90.00
#
_symmetry.space_group_name_H-M   'P 1'
#
loop_
_entity.id
_entity.type
_entity.pdbx_description
1 polymer ?
#
loop_
_entity_poly.entity_id
_entity_poly.type
_entity_poly.pdbx_seq_one_letter_code
_entity_poly.pdbx_strand_id
1 'polypeptide(L)'
;METAAMAVLSRIVAILVSVIFTASGIVSPVLSQQVRPKDEKALRLSFATLSDSHLTGVGVARMTMLSQGFRDLDGKVDAIVAVGDMTDHGERTQYQNFYSCVEKSIKTSKFIPVVGNHDTWTESLREKKPTYEFLRAYNNYTGKKLKKPYYTQKINGYTFIMLSTESDNTSAYISNTQITWLDKELKKATAKKQPVFVFCHWPVNGVCGQMEIDPDMVMGEQSNKVKKVLEKYKNVFYFCGHVHAGLRGEVSNKLFGHQSVETINGVHYINLPSYMYLNAEGWASNNGGNLLSGCGYIAEVYKNEVVLRARNYALKFYMPVYEKTIKLVK
;
A
#
# COMPACT_ATOMS: atom_id res chain seq x y z
N MET A 1 18.29 -16.33 -24.23
CA MET A 1 18.70 -15.09 -24.92
C MET A 1 17.53 -14.11 -25.15
N GLU A 2 16.33 -14.56 -25.53
CA GLU A 2 15.15 -13.69 -25.72
C GLU A 2 14.69 -12.95 -24.43
N THR A 3 14.77 -13.60 -23.28
CA THR A 3 14.38 -12.98 -22.01
C THR A 3 15.28 -11.82 -21.60
N ALA A 4 16.59 -11.91 -21.88
CA ALA A 4 17.54 -10.84 -21.60
C ALA A 4 17.34 -9.64 -22.55
N ALA A 5 17.02 -9.91 -23.81
CA ALA A 5 16.75 -8.86 -24.80
C ALA A 5 15.45 -8.10 -24.50
N MET A 6 14.40 -8.80 -24.09
CA MET A 6 13.14 -8.16 -23.66
C MET A 6 13.31 -7.34 -22.37
N ALA A 7 14.11 -7.80 -21.42
CA ALA A 7 14.43 -7.04 -20.22
C ALA A 7 15.25 -5.77 -20.53
N VAL A 8 16.19 -5.83 -21.48
CA VAL A 8 16.94 -4.66 -21.94
C VAL A 8 16.04 -3.68 -22.70
N LEU A 9 15.16 -4.18 -23.56
CA LEU A 9 14.23 -3.35 -24.32
C LEU A 9 13.24 -2.61 -23.39
N SER A 10 12.70 -3.30 -22.38
CA SER A 10 11.82 -2.67 -21.37
C SER A 10 12.54 -1.62 -20.53
N ARG A 11 13.83 -1.80 -20.22
CA ARG A 11 14.69 -0.79 -19.57
C ARG A 11 14.84 0.45 -20.43
N ILE A 12 15.13 0.26 -21.70
CA ILE A 12 15.32 1.38 -22.65
C ILE A 12 14.00 2.15 -22.79
N VAL A 13 12.87 1.47 -22.90
CA VAL A 13 11.55 2.09 -22.99
C VAL A 13 11.21 2.82 -21.69
N ALA A 14 11.45 2.23 -20.52
CA ALA A 14 11.18 2.87 -19.22
C ALA A 14 12.09 4.08 -18.99
N ILE A 15 13.37 4.01 -19.36
CA ILE A 15 14.31 5.14 -19.30
C ILE A 15 13.92 6.23 -20.30
N LEU A 16 13.57 5.88 -21.52
CA LEU A 16 13.12 6.83 -22.54
C LEU A 16 11.83 7.53 -22.11
N VAL A 17 10.85 6.78 -21.57
CA VAL A 17 9.61 7.36 -21.03
C VAL A 17 9.92 8.26 -19.84
N SER A 18 10.79 7.86 -18.91
CA SER A 18 11.20 8.69 -17.76
C SER A 18 11.95 9.95 -18.19
N VAL A 19 12.87 9.84 -19.18
CA VAL A 19 13.64 10.98 -19.68
C VAL A 19 12.76 11.93 -20.48
N ILE A 20 11.82 11.43 -21.28
CA ILE A 20 10.86 12.27 -22.02
C ILE A 20 9.98 13.04 -21.03
N PHE A 21 9.51 12.41 -19.94
CA PHE A 21 8.67 13.06 -18.94
C PHE A 21 9.43 14.00 -17.99
N THR A 22 10.72 13.74 -17.69
CA THR A 22 11.55 14.64 -16.87
C THR A 22 12.15 15.81 -17.64
N ALA A 23 12.52 15.62 -18.90
CA ALA A 23 13.12 16.68 -19.73
C ALA A 23 12.10 17.69 -20.29
N SER A 24 10.83 17.31 -20.44
CA SER A 24 9.83 18.19 -21.07
C SER A 24 9.13 19.13 -20.08
N GLY A 25 9.16 18.89 -18.77
CA GLY A 25 8.40 19.70 -17.80
C GLY A 25 6.90 19.84 -18.15
N ILE A 26 6.50 19.30 -19.29
CA ILE A 26 5.19 19.38 -19.93
C ILE A 26 4.60 17.98 -19.90
N VAL A 27 4.01 17.60 -18.74
CA VAL A 27 2.97 16.56 -18.79
C VAL A 27 1.86 17.17 -19.63
N SER A 28 1.73 16.71 -20.85
CA SER A 28 0.66 17.17 -21.73
C SER A 28 -0.67 17.07 -20.96
N PRO A 29 -1.48 18.13 -20.90
CA PRO A 29 -2.80 18.09 -20.23
C PRO A 29 -3.70 16.95 -20.75
N VAL A 30 -3.41 16.44 -21.94
CA VAL A 30 -4.12 15.30 -22.58
C VAL A 30 -3.95 13.98 -21.83
N LEU A 31 -2.87 13.77 -21.06
CA LEU A 31 -2.64 12.53 -20.29
C LEU A 31 -3.10 12.63 -18.84
N SER A 32 -3.31 13.83 -18.31
CA SER A 32 -3.78 14.02 -16.95
C SER A 32 -5.25 13.68 -16.81
N GLN A 33 -5.56 12.62 -16.09
CA GLN A 33 -6.92 12.19 -15.80
C GLN A 33 -7.31 12.59 -14.38
N GLN A 34 -8.48 13.23 -14.22
CA GLN A 34 -8.99 13.53 -12.88
C GLN A 34 -9.38 12.24 -12.14
N VAL A 35 -9.20 12.23 -10.83
CA VAL A 35 -9.75 11.16 -9.98
C VAL A 35 -11.26 11.27 -9.99
N ARG A 36 -11.93 10.29 -10.58
CA ARG A 36 -13.38 10.16 -10.61
C ARG A 36 -13.75 8.69 -10.44
N PRO A 37 -14.77 8.36 -9.64
CA PRO A 37 -15.26 7.00 -9.52
C PRO A 37 -15.91 6.54 -10.83
N LYS A 38 -15.99 5.23 -11.03
CA LYS A 38 -16.68 4.65 -12.19
C LYS A 38 -18.18 4.94 -12.20
N ASP A 39 -18.80 4.92 -11.04
CA ASP A 39 -20.19 5.29 -10.83
C ASP A 39 -20.30 6.12 -9.55
N GLU A 40 -20.36 7.44 -9.72
CA GLU A 40 -20.41 8.41 -8.63
C GLU A 40 -21.70 8.28 -7.80
N LYS A 41 -22.84 7.96 -8.45
CA LYS A 41 -24.14 7.85 -7.76
C LYS A 41 -24.25 6.58 -6.93
N ALA A 42 -23.60 5.50 -7.33
CA ALA A 42 -23.60 4.22 -6.63
C ALA A 42 -22.44 4.06 -5.65
N LEU A 43 -21.47 4.96 -5.64
CA LEU A 43 -20.29 4.93 -4.77
C LEU A 43 -20.70 5.05 -3.30
N ARG A 44 -20.15 4.18 -2.46
CA ARG A 44 -20.38 4.18 -0.99
C ARG A 44 -19.17 4.57 -0.20
N LEU A 45 -18.00 4.24 -0.71
CA LEU A 45 -16.71 4.56 -0.13
C LEU A 45 -15.66 4.53 -1.23
N SER A 46 -14.74 5.49 -1.19
CA SER A 46 -13.50 5.42 -1.97
C SER A 46 -12.29 5.69 -1.09
N PHE A 47 -11.21 4.96 -1.32
CA PHE A 47 -9.95 5.24 -0.67
C PHE A 47 -8.77 4.89 -1.57
N ALA A 48 -7.70 5.67 -1.46
CA ALA A 48 -6.45 5.42 -2.16
C ALA A 48 -5.45 4.74 -1.22
N THR A 49 -4.61 3.89 -1.79
CA THR A 49 -3.52 3.20 -1.08
C THR A 49 -2.19 3.48 -1.75
N LEU A 50 -1.16 3.67 -0.96
CA LEU A 50 0.23 3.70 -1.37
C LEU A 50 1.09 2.99 -0.32
N SER A 51 2.29 2.55 -0.70
CA SER A 51 3.25 1.90 0.20
C SER A 51 4.67 2.28 -0.18
N ASP A 52 5.61 2.10 0.73
CA ASP A 52 7.04 2.16 0.44
C ASP A 52 7.46 3.54 -0.13
N SER A 53 7.14 4.60 0.58
CA SER A 53 7.51 5.97 0.20
C SER A 53 8.93 6.37 0.60
N HIS A 54 9.53 5.70 1.58
CA HIS A 54 10.93 5.81 2.01
C HIS A 54 11.46 7.25 2.04
N LEU A 55 10.79 8.15 2.76
CA LEU A 55 11.28 9.52 2.87
C LEU A 55 12.56 9.56 3.70
N THR A 56 13.58 10.18 3.10
CA THR A 56 14.87 10.45 3.75
C THR A 56 14.85 11.81 4.45
N GLY A 57 15.91 12.10 5.21
CA GLY A 57 16.08 13.40 5.89
C GLY A 57 16.24 14.59 4.93
N VAL A 58 16.71 14.36 3.70
CA VAL A 58 17.05 15.41 2.71
C VAL A 58 16.43 15.21 1.33
N GLY A 59 15.47 14.33 1.20
CA GLY A 59 14.91 13.89 -0.08
C GLY A 59 13.86 14.82 -0.70
N VAL A 60 14.25 16.03 -1.16
CA VAL A 60 13.31 17.00 -1.78
C VAL A 60 12.52 16.40 -2.93
N ALA A 61 13.15 15.59 -3.79
CA ALA A 61 12.47 14.94 -4.93
C ALA A 61 11.39 13.96 -4.46
N ARG A 62 11.67 13.13 -3.45
CA ARG A 62 10.69 12.20 -2.87
C ARG A 62 9.54 12.95 -2.19
N MET A 63 9.83 14.01 -1.43
CA MET A 63 8.81 14.86 -0.81
C MET A 63 7.91 15.53 -1.87
N THR A 64 8.49 15.99 -2.96
CA THR A 64 7.74 16.61 -4.06
C THR A 64 6.79 15.61 -4.71
N MET A 65 7.28 14.43 -5.07
CA MET A 65 6.48 13.38 -5.70
C MET A 65 5.36 12.90 -4.78
N LEU A 66 5.64 12.72 -3.48
CA LEU A 66 4.64 12.32 -2.49
C LEU A 66 3.56 13.41 -2.32
N SER A 67 3.98 14.67 -2.20
CA SER A 67 3.05 15.81 -2.09
C SER A 67 2.19 15.98 -3.36
N GLN A 68 2.75 15.74 -4.54
CA GLN A 68 1.97 15.74 -5.79
C GLN A 68 0.89 14.66 -5.79
N GLY A 69 1.24 13.43 -5.38
CA GLY A 69 0.28 12.34 -5.26
C GLY A 69 -0.82 12.63 -4.24
N PHE A 70 -0.48 13.15 -3.08
CA PHE A 70 -1.48 13.53 -2.07
C PHE A 70 -2.43 14.61 -2.57
N ARG A 71 -1.92 15.64 -3.27
CA ARG A 71 -2.78 16.67 -3.90
C ARG A 71 -3.65 16.14 -5.03
N ASP A 72 -3.20 15.11 -5.75
CA ASP A 72 -4.03 14.46 -6.77
C ASP A 72 -5.24 13.75 -6.16
N LEU A 73 -5.10 13.22 -4.94
CA LEU A 73 -6.09 12.40 -4.26
C LEU A 73 -7.00 13.20 -3.32
N ASP A 74 -6.50 14.28 -2.70
CA ASP A 74 -7.23 15.00 -1.65
C ASP A 74 -8.57 15.55 -2.13
N GLY A 75 -9.60 15.34 -1.33
CA GLY A 75 -10.98 15.74 -1.62
C GLY A 75 -11.68 14.92 -2.72
N LYS A 76 -10.99 13.93 -3.32
CA LYS A 76 -11.53 13.06 -4.37
C LYS A 76 -11.69 11.62 -3.91
N VAL A 77 -11.14 11.28 -2.77
CA VAL A 77 -11.34 10.02 -2.06
C VAL A 77 -11.63 10.29 -0.59
N ASP A 78 -12.37 9.40 0.07
CA ASP A 78 -12.73 9.55 1.49
C ASP A 78 -11.51 9.36 2.41
N ALA A 79 -10.57 8.49 2.00
CA ALA A 79 -9.35 8.24 2.76
C ALA A 79 -8.13 7.98 1.86
N ILE A 80 -6.94 8.25 2.41
CA ILE A 80 -5.64 7.91 1.83
C ILE A 80 -4.90 7.07 2.88
N VAL A 81 -4.51 5.86 2.51
CA VAL A 81 -3.84 4.90 3.40
C VAL A 81 -2.39 4.71 2.94
N ALA A 82 -1.43 5.04 3.81
CA ALA A 82 -0.02 4.74 3.61
C ALA A 82 0.31 3.41 4.31
N VAL A 83 0.61 2.37 3.53
CA VAL A 83 0.73 0.99 4.01
C VAL A 83 2.19 0.65 4.31
N GLY A 84 2.78 1.40 5.23
CA GLY A 84 4.12 1.17 5.75
C GLY A 84 5.24 1.78 4.90
N ASP A 85 6.43 1.75 5.47
CA ASP A 85 7.67 2.31 4.96
C ASP A 85 7.50 3.75 4.47
N MET A 86 6.92 4.55 5.37
CA MET A 86 6.77 5.99 5.15
C MET A 86 8.13 6.69 5.18
N THR A 87 9.01 6.20 6.04
CA THR A 87 10.37 6.69 6.28
C THR A 87 11.40 5.64 5.84
N ASP A 88 12.64 6.07 5.64
CA ASP A 88 13.74 5.20 5.22
C ASP A 88 14.46 4.53 6.41
N HIS A 89 14.48 5.17 7.58
CA HIS A 89 15.13 4.66 8.79
C HIS A 89 14.37 4.96 10.10
N GLY A 90 13.08 5.30 10.04
CA GLY A 90 12.27 5.58 11.23
C GLY A 90 12.70 6.80 12.05
N GLU A 91 13.54 7.66 11.50
CA GLU A 91 14.06 8.83 12.20
C GLU A 91 13.01 9.92 12.37
N ARG A 92 13.14 10.67 13.47
CA ARG A 92 12.27 11.80 13.79
C ARG A 92 12.15 12.82 12.65
N THR A 93 13.26 13.19 12.06
CA THR A 93 13.32 14.14 10.94
C THR A 93 12.62 13.62 9.70
N GLN A 94 12.72 12.33 9.42
CA GLN A 94 12.04 11.68 8.31
C GLN A 94 10.53 11.66 8.51
N TYR A 95 10.04 11.35 9.71
CA TYR A 95 8.64 11.49 10.06
C TYR A 95 8.14 12.93 9.96
N GLN A 96 8.92 13.91 10.40
CA GLN A 96 8.57 15.33 10.26
C GLN A 96 8.41 15.71 8.78
N ASN A 97 9.33 15.26 7.92
CA ASN A 97 9.25 15.49 6.48
C ASN A 97 7.99 14.83 5.88
N PHE A 98 7.73 13.58 6.25
CA PHE A 98 6.56 12.84 5.79
C PHE A 98 5.26 13.56 6.17
N TYR A 99 5.07 13.87 7.45
CA TYR A 99 3.87 14.56 7.91
C TYR A 99 3.78 16.00 7.40
N SER A 100 4.89 16.67 7.13
CA SER A 100 4.88 17.96 6.42
C SER A 100 4.28 17.84 5.00
N CYS A 101 4.56 16.74 4.28
CA CYS A 101 3.90 16.45 3.00
C CYS A 101 2.40 16.22 3.19
N VAL A 102 2.01 15.45 4.20
CA VAL A 102 0.61 15.19 4.53
C VAL A 102 -0.13 16.49 4.86
N GLU A 103 0.38 17.27 5.81
CA GLU A 103 -0.24 18.52 6.28
C GLU A 103 -0.38 19.57 5.18
N LYS A 104 0.61 19.67 4.29
CA LYS A 104 0.59 20.62 3.17
C LYS A 104 -0.33 20.20 2.03
N SER A 105 -0.61 18.90 1.89
CA SER A 105 -1.25 18.36 0.70
C SER A 105 -2.62 17.73 0.94
N ILE A 106 -2.92 17.26 2.14
CA ILE A 106 -4.20 16.63 2.49
C ILE A 106 -4.98 17.55 3.41
N LYS A 107 -6.14 18.01 2.96
CA LYS A 107 -7.02 18.94 3.70
C LYS A 107 -8.39 18.33 4.00
N THR A 108 -8.87 17.45 3.13
CA THR A 108 -10.24 16.94 3.15
C THR A 108 -10.29 15.45 3.43
N SER A 109 -9.50 14.66 2.70
CA SER A 109 -9.46 13.19 2.86
C SER A 109 -8.88 12.78 4.21
N LYS A 110 -9.34 11.67 4.77
CA LYS A 110 -8.75 11.12 6.00
C LYS A 110 -7.43 10.44 5.69
N PHE A 111 -6.36 10.81 6.40
CA PHE A 111 -5.08 10.14 6.28
C PHE A 111 -4.94 9.04 7.33
N ILE A 112 -4.50 7.84 6.90
CA ILE A 112 -4.38 6.63 7.73
C ILE A 112 -3.00 6.00 7.48
N PRO A 113 -2.06 6.08 8.44
CA PRO A 113 -0.75 5.46 8.32
C PRO A 113 -0.72 4.04 8.91
N VAL A 114 0.11 3.19 8.33
CA VAL A 114 0.46 1.85 8.83
C VAL A 114 1.98 1.80 9.03
N VAL A 115 2.47 1.01 9.97
CA VAL A 115 3.90 0.85 10.23
C VAL A 115 4.51 -0.16 9.27
N GLY A 116 5.67 0.16 8.69
CA GLY A 116 6.55 -0.77 7.99
C GLY A 116 7.84 -1.07 8.77
N ASN A 117 8.74 -1.91 8.23
CA ASN A 117 10.00 -2.24 8.89
C ASN A 117 10.96 -1.03 8.95
N HIS A 118 11.10 -0.28 7.85
CA HIS A 118 11.92 0.91 7.82
C HIS A 118 11.43 2.01 8.79
N ASP A 119 10.16 2.01 9.12
CA ASP A 119 9.59 2.91 10.12
C ASP A 119 10.05 2.61 11.56
N THR A 120 10.72 1.46 11.77
CA THR A 120 11.18 0.99 13.09
C THR A 120 12.71 0.91 13.22
N TRP A 121 13.48 1.19 12.17
CA TRP A 121 14.92 0.92 12.09
C TRP A 121 15.84 1.99 12.71
N THR A 122 15.35 2.94 13.43
CA THR A 122 16.22 3.99 13.95
C THR A 122 17.19 3.51 15.03
N GLU A 123 18.48 3.71 14.82
CA GLU A 123 19.53 3.36 15.79
C GLU A 123 19.38 4.09 17.12
N SER A 124 18.81 5.30 17.10
CA SER A 124 18.56 6.07 18.32
C SER A 124 17.53 5.44 19.26
N LEU A 125 16.91 4.34 18.86
CA LEU A 125 15.84 3.66 19.61
C LEU A 125 16.25 2.33 20.24
N ARG A 126 17.53 1.96 20.26
CA ARG A 126 17.98 0.71 20.90
C ARG A 126 17.49 0.53 22.36
N GLU A 127 17.16 1.63 23.03
CA GLU A 127 16.57 1.65 24.38
C GLU A 127 15.04 1.86 24.39
N LYS A 128 14.39 2.10 23.22
CA LYS A 128 12.96 2.38 23.12
C LYS A 128 12.25 1.30 22.33
N LYS A 129 10.90 1.27 22.45
CA LYS A 129 10.10 0.33 21.65
C LYS A 129 10.22 0.68 20.16
N PRO A 130 10.28 -0.32 19.26
CA PRO A 130 10.49 -0.12 17.82
C PRO A 130 9.54 0.90 17.17
N THR A 131 8.29 0.93 17.59
CA THR A 131 7.24 1.80 17.05
C THR A 131 7.09 3.15 17.78
N TYR A 132 8.06 3.53 18.63
CA TYR A 132 7.95 4.75 19.45
C TYR A 132 7.83 6.02 18.62
N GLU A 133 8.70 6.21 17.63
CA GLU A 133 8.68 7.44 16.80
C GLU A 133 7.44 7.49 15.90
N PHE A 134 6.96 6.35 15.40
CA PHE A 134 5.68 6.27 14.71
C PHE A 134 4.53 6.77 15.60
N LEU A 135 4.40 6.21 16.80
CA LEU A 135 3.34 6.59 17.74
C LEU A 135 3.41 8.07 18.11
N ARG A 136 4.64 8.57 18.33
CA ARG A 136 4.87 9.99 18.63
C ARG A 136 4.41 10.88 17.46
N ALA A 137 4.86 10.57 16.25
CA ALA A 137 4.53 11.34 15.05
C ALA A 137 3.02 11.30 14.76
N TYR A 138 2.41 10.11 14.80
CA TYR A 138 0.97 9.93 14.63
C TYR A 138 0.15 10.73 15.64
N ASN A 139 0.52 10.64 16.94
CA ASN A 139 -0.20 11.32 18.00
C ASN A 139 -0.09 12.85 17.88
N ASN A 140 1.10 13.35 17.52
CA ASN A 140 1.31 14.77 17.27
C ASN A 140 0.48 15.26 16.09
N TYR A 141 0.50 14.54 14.97
CA TYR A 141 -0.27 14.92 13.78
C TYR A 141 -1.80 14.85 14.01
N THR A 142 -2.28 13.81 14.67
CA THR A 142 -3.73 13.58 14.81
C THR A 142 -4.34 14.20 16.06
N GLY A 143 -3.53 14.64 17.02
CA GLY A 143 -3.98 15.03 18.37
C GLY A 143 -4.51 13.87 19.22
N LYS A 144 -4.38 12.63 18.74
CA LYS A 144 -4.82 11.41 19.44
C LYS A 144 -3.78 10.93 20.44
N LYS A 145 -4.16 9.94 21.26
CA LYS A 145 -3.26 9.28 22.21
C LYS A 145 -3.22 7.77 21.94
N LEU A 146 -2.81 7.41 20.72
CA LEU A 146 -2.65 6.01 20.34
C LEU A 146 -1.52 5.39 21.18
N LYS A 147 -1.82 4.26 21.84
CA LYS A 147 -0.87 3.57 22.74
C LYS A 147 -0.24 2.34 22.10
N LYS A 148 -0.82 1.83 21.03
CA LYS A 148 -0.36 0.66 20.27
C LYS A 148 -0.29 1.02 18.79
N PRO A 149 0.64 0.45 18.02
CA PRO A 149 0.80 0.76 16.60
C PRO A 149 -0.27 0.10 15.72
N TYR A 150 -1.07 -0.81 16.26
CA TYR A 150 -2.21 -1.42 15.59
C TYR A 150 -3.53 -0.86 16.15
N TYR A 151 -4.46 -0.60 15.26
CA TYR A 151 -5.70 0.11 15.61
C TYR A 151 -6.80 -0.08 14.55
N THR A 152 -8.00 0.36 14.85
CA THR A 152 -9.10 0.43 13.89
C THR A 152 -9.52 1.87 13.64
N GLN A 153 -10.01 2.12 12.42
CA GLN A 153 -10.70 3.36 12.07
C GLN A 153 -11.94 3.06 11.24
N LYS A 154 -12.97 3.90 11.37
CA LYS A 154 -14.17 3.82 10.52
C LYS A 154 -14.20 4.99 9.55
N ILE A 155 -14.46 4.69 8.28
CA ILE A 155 -14.67 5.65 7.21
C ILE A 155 -16.00 5.31 6.55
N ASN A 156 -16.93 6.22 6.52
CA ASN A 156 -18.27 6.04 5.95
C ASN A 156 -18.97 4.75 6.45
N GLY A 157 -18.75 4.38 7.73
CA GLY A 157 -19.31 3.17 8.34
C GLY A 157 -18.55 1.87 8.08
N TYR A 158 -17.60 1.83 7.15
CA TYR A 158 -16.71 0.71 6.88
C TYR A 158 -15.56 0.64 7.87
N THR A 159 -15.11 -0.57 8.17
CA THR A 159 -14.03 -0.80 9.14
C THR A 159 -12.70 -1.00 8.44
N PHE A 160 -11.72 -0.20 8.85
CA PHE A 160 -10.31 -0.30 8.48
C PHE A 160 -9.56 -0.81 9.70
N ILE A 161 -8.78 -1.88 9.54
CA ILE A 161 -7.99 -2.53 10.59
C ILE A 161 -6.52 -2.42 10.18
N MET A 162 -5.73 -1.70 10.96
CA MET A 162 -4.30 -1.54 10.77
C MET A 162 -3.55 -2.49 11.69
N LEU A 163 -2.76 -3.40 11.11
CA LEU A 163 -1.82 -4.26 11.80
C LEU A 163 -0.44 -3.62 11.80
N SER A 164 0.40 -4.05 12.73
CA SER A 164 1.78 -3.54 12.83
C SER A 164 2.71 -4.63 13.34
N THR A 165 3.98 -4.56 12.96
CA THR A 165 5.00 -5.30 13.70
C THR A 165 5.10 -4.80 15.15
N GLU A 166 5.51 -5.70 16.02
CA GLU A 166 5.88 -5.41 17.42
C GLU A 166 7.38 -5.65 17.63
N SER A 167 8.17 -5.81 16.55
CA SER A 167 9.62 -5.94 16.53
C SER A 167 10.25 -4.88 15.59
N ASP A 168 11.56 -4.82 15.59
CA ASP A 168 12.41 -3.96 14.75
C ASP A 168 13.10 -4.73 13.61
N ASN A 169 12.68 -5.94 13.34
CA ASN A 169 13.26 -6.80 12.32
C ASN A 169 12.62 -6.56 10.94
N THR A 170 13.31 -6.99 9.89
CA THR A 170 12.80 -7.00 8.52
C THR A 170 11.51 -7.81 8.42
N SER A 171 11.46 -8.97 9.09
CA SER A 171 10.24 -9.78 9.22
C SER A 171 9.33 -9.24 10.32
N ALA A 172 8.03 -9.21 10.08
CA ALA A 172 7.07 -8.79 11.07
C ALA A 172 6.99 -9.77 12.25
N TYR A 173 6.86 -9.24 13.45
CA TYR A 173 6.38 -9.98 14.59
C TYR A 173 4.99 -9.49 14.98
N ILE A 174 4.00 -10.35 14.85
CA ILE A 174 2.61 -10.10 15.24
C ILE A 174 2.29 -10.98 16.46
N SER A 175 2.17 -10.40 17.65
CA SER A 175 1.92 -11.15 18.87
C SER A 175 0.56 -11.88 18.84
N ASN A 176 0.44 -12.96 19.62
CA ASN A 176 -0.84 -13.66 19.80
C ASN A 176 -1.92 -12.72 20.35
N THR A 177 -1.55 -11.69 21.11
CA THR A 177 -2.46 -10.64 21.59
C THR A 177 -3.03 -9.84 20.44
N GLN A 178 -2.20 -9.42 19.49
CA GLN A 178 -2.65 -8.69 18.30
C GLN A 178 -3.49 -9.59 17.37
N ILE A 179 -3.11 -10.86 17.21
CA ILE A 179 -3.86 -11.84 16.41
C ILE A 179 -5.27 -12.08 17.01
N THR A 180 -5.36 -12.22 18.33
CA THR A 180 -6.65 -12.37 19.03
C THR A 180 -7.51 -11.10 18.86
N TRP A 181 -6.89 -9.93 18.94
CA TRP A 181 -7.55 -8.66 18.70
C TRP A 181 -8.04 -8.54 17.25
N LEU A 182 -7.25 -8.95 16.26
CA LEU A 182 -7.65 -9.00 14.86
C LEU A 182 -8.90 -9.86 14.65
N ASP A 183 -8.92 -11.07 15.21
CA ASP A 183 -10.07 -11.99 15.13
C ASP A 183 -11.35 -11.34 15.69
N LYS A 184 -11.22 -10.68 16.85
CA LYS A 184 -12.33 -9.96 17.49
C LYS A 184 -12.85 -8.80 16.63
N GLU A 185 -11.96 -8.00 16.05
CA GLU A 185 -12.36 -6.84 15.23
C GLU A 185 -12.95 -7.30 13.88
N LEU A 186 -12.42 -8.36 13.27
CA LEU A 186 -13.00 -8.96 12.06
C LEU A 186 -14.40 -9.51 12.33
N LYS A 187 -14.58 -10.30 13.41
CA LYS A 187 -15.91 -10.82 13.82
C LYS A 187 -16.94 -9.70 13.96
N LYS A 188 -16.56 -8.60 14.60
CA LYS A 188 -17.42 -7.43 14.81
C LYS A 188 -17.72 -6.68 13.51
N ALA A 189 -16.72 -6.53 12.63
CA ALA A 189 -16.85 -5.78 11.39
C ALA A 189 -17.68 -6.53 10.34
N THR A 190 -17.43 -7.85 10.17
CA THR A 190 -18.12 -8.70 9.19
C THR A 190 -19.57 -9.00 9.54
N ALA A 191 -19.97 -8.86 10.81
CA ALA A 191 -21.37 -8.97 11.22
C ALA A 191 -22.31 -8.01 10.47
N LYS A 192 -21.76 -6.93 9.90
CA LYS A 192 -22.51 -5.97 9.09
C LYS A 192 -22.70 -6.38 7.62
N LYS A 193 -22.16 -7.52 7.20
CA LYS A 193 -22.15 -8.01 5.80
C LYS A 193 -21.58 -7.00 4.81
N GLN A 194 -20.60 -6.21 5.26
CA GLN A 194 -19.86 -5.23 4.48
C GLN A 194 -18.43 -5.71 4.28
N PRO A 195 -17.71 -5.27 3.23
CA PRO A 195 -16.28 -5.54 3.11
C PRO A 195 -15.52 -4.90 4.27
N VAL A 196 -14.46 -5.59 4.71
CA VAL A 196 -13.55 -5.14 5.77
C VAL A 196 -12.17 -5.01 5.17
N PHE A 197 -11.50 -3.91 5.45
CA PHE A 197 -10.19 -3.59 4.91
C PHE A 197 -9.14 -3.73 6.00
N VAL A 198 -8.19 -4.64 5.78
CA VAL A 198 -7.06 -4.92 6.67
C VAL A 198 -5.80 -4.45 5.98
N PHE A 199 -4.96 -3.74 6.70
CA PHE A 199 -3.70 -3.19 6.21
C PHE A 199 -2.57 -3.66 7.09
N CYS A 200 -1.57 -4.25 6.48
CA CYS A 200 -0.31 -4.64 7.11
C CYS A 200 0.79 -4.44 6.10
N HIS A 201 1.91 -3.90 6.49
CA HIS A 201 2.99 -3.67 5.53
C HIS A 201 3.49 -4.98 4.89
N TRP A 202 3.61 -6.05 5.69
CA TRP A 202 4.11 -7.34 5.21
C TRP A 202 3.03 -8.18 4.53
N PRO A 203 3.32 -8.83 3.40
CA PRO A 203 2.47 -9.87 2.85
C PRO A 203 2.44 -11.10 3.77
N VAL A 204 1.32 -11.82 3.76
CA VAL A 204 1.30 -13.18 4.34
C VAL A 204 1.95 -14.16 3.37
N ASN A 205 2.52 -15.25 3.89
CA ASN A 205 3.25 -16.21 3.08
C ASN A 205 2.35 -16.90 2.05
N GLY A 206 2.89 -17.12 0.84
CA GLY A 206 2.25 -17.88 -0.22
C GLY A 206 1.03 -17.19 -0.84
N VAL A 207 1.04 -15.85 -0.93
CA VAL A 207 0.02 -15.08 -1.67
C VAL A 207 0.69 -14.18 -2.69
N CYS A 208 0.00 -13.90 -3.79
CA CYS A 208 0.44 -13.03 -4.88
C CYS A 208 1.81 -13.43 -5.48
N GLY A 209 2.26 -14.67 -5.33
CA GLY A 209 3.58 -15.14 -5.75
C GLY A 209 4.76 -14.55 -4.96
N GLN A 210 4.56 -14.09 -3.73
CA GLN A 210 5.60 -13.42 -2.94
C GLN A 210 6.75 -14.36 -2.54
N MET A 211 6.43 -15.62 -2.23
CA MET A 211 7.43 -16.61 -1.84
C MET A 211 8.40 -16.96 -2.96
N GLU A 212 7.93 -16.95 -4.20
CA GLU A 212 8.76 -17.20 -5.39
C GLU A 212 9.62 -15.99 -5.76
N ILE A 213 9.22 -14.80 -5.28
CA ILE A 213 9.94 -13.55 -5.51
C ILE A 213 11.08 -13.42 -4.51
N ASP A 214 10.73 -13.43 -3.24
CA ASP A 214 11.68 -13.31 -2.13
C ASP A 214 11.06 -13.95 -0.87
N PRO A 215 11.54 -15.14 -0.47
CA PRO A 215 11.00 -15.87 0.67
C PRO A 215 11.22 -15.16 2.01
N ASP A 216 12.19 -14.25 2.10
CA ASP A 216 12.50 -13.51 3.33
C ASP A 216 11.66 -12.23 3.45
N MET A 217 11.06 -11.75 2.35
CA MET A 217 10.24 -10.54 2.34
C MET A 217 8.75 -10.80 2.55
N VAL A 218 8.42 -11.59 3.55
CA VAL A 218 7.05 -11.93 3.92
C VAL A 218 6.87 -11.83 5.44
N MET A 219 5.63 -11.92 5.90
CA MET A 219 5.36 -12.02 7.32
C MET A 219 6.00 -13.29 7.91
N GLY A 220 6.78 -13.18 8.97
CA GLY A 220 7.51 -14.29 9.60
C GLY A 220 6.62 -15.42 10.12
N GLU A 221 7.02 -16.05 11.23
CA GLU A 221 6.39 -17.25 11.81
C GLU A 221 4.88 -17.13 12.06
N GLN A 222 4.36 -15.91 12.30
CA GLN A 222 2.94 -15.68 12.57
C GLN A 222 2.06 -15.67 11.33
N SER A 223 2.63 -15.68 10.14
CA SER A 223 1.91 -15.59 8.87
C SER A 223 0.75 -16.58 8.78
N ASN A 224 0.99 -17.86 9.09
CA ASN A 224 -0.04 -18.90 9.06
C ASN A 224 -1.17 -18.64 10.07
N LYS A 225 -0.86 -18.06 11.24
CA LYS A 225 -1.87 -17.73 12.24
C LYS A 225 -2.74 -16.55 11.78
N VAL A 226 -2.12 -15.51 11.22
CA VAL A 226 -2.83 -14.36 10.67
C VAL A 226 -3.71 -14.79 9.49
N LYS A 227 -3.15 -15.57 8.55
CA LYS A 227 -3.89 -16.11 7.40
C LYS A 227 -5.12 -16.90 7.82
N LYS A 228 -4.97 -17.83 8.78
CA LYS A 228 -6.08 -18.61 9.34
C LYS A 228 -7.17 -17.72 9.96
N VAL A 229 -6.80 -16.61 10.61
CA VAL A 229 -7.79 -15.69 11.17
C VAL A 229 -8.52 -14.93 10.07
N LEU A 230 -7.81 -14.42 9.06
CA LEU A 230 -8.42 -13.72 7.92
C LEU A 230 -9.42 -14.63 7.19
N GLU A 231 -9.05 -15.89 6.92
CA GLU A 231 -9.82 -16.86 6.15
C GLU A 231 -11.09 -17.38 6.85
N LYS A 232 -11.28 -17.08 8.15
CA LYS A 232 -12.58 -17.33 8.84
C LYS A 232 -13.71 -16.45 8.30
N TYR A 233 -13.37 -15.34 7.67
CA TYR A 233 -14.31 -14.30 7.28
C TYR A 233 -14.33 -14.09 5.77
N LYS A 234 -15.47 -13.67 5.24
CA LYS A 234 -15.64 -13.36 3.82
C LYS A 234 -15.55 -11.85 3.57
N ASN A 235 -15.24 -11.48 2.32
CA ASN A 235 -15.11 -10.07 1.90
C ASN A 235 -14.07 -9.29 2.74
N VAL A 236 -12.99 -9.97 3.13
CA VAL A 236 -11.82 -9.35 3.75
C VAL A 236 -10.83 -8.97 2.66
N PHE A 237 -10.41 -7.72 2.65
CA PHE A 237 -9.41 -7.17 1.73
C PHE A 237 -8.14 -6.86 2.52
N TYR A 238 -7.07 -7.60 2.24
CA TYR A 238 -5.79 -7.47 2.90
C TYR A 238 -4.79 -6.77 1.99
N PHE A 239 -4.37 -5.56 2.36
CA PHE A 239 -3.41 -4.75 1.62
C PHE A 239 -2.03 -4.82 2.26
N CYS A 240 -0.99 -5.06 1.45
CA CYS A 240 0.40 -5.07 1.88
C CYS A 240 1.31 -4.38 0.85
N GLY A 241 2.54 -4.08 1.26
CA GLY A 241 3.63 -3.54 0.44
C GLY A 241 4.90 -4.37 0.60
N HIS A 242 6.00 -3.76 1.05
CA HIS A 242 7.25 -4.37 1.51
C HIS A 242 8.13 -4.96 0.39
N VAL A 243 7.58 -5.65 -0.58
CA VAL A 243 8.33 -6.39 -1.61
C VAL A 243 8.92 -5.46 -2.67
N HIS A 244 8.52 -4.20 -2.71
CA HIS A 244 8.94 -3.22 -3.71
C HIS A 244 8.71 -3.68 -5.16
N ALA A 245 7.75 -4.56 -5.38
CA ALA A 245 7.35 -4.97 -6.71
C ALA A 245 6.48 -3.90 -7.38
N GLY A 246 6.44 -3.89 -8.70
CA GLY A 246 5.49 -3.08 -9.46
C GLY A 246 4.12 -3.74 -9.54
N LEU A 247 3.17 -3.04 -10.17
CA LEU A 247 1.86 -3.59 -10.46
C LEU A 247 1.97 -4.78 -11.42
N ARG A 248 1.26 -5.87 -11.13
CA ARG A 248 1.23 -7.10 -11.92
C ARG A 248 -0.21 -7.50 -12.19
N GLY A 249 -0.52 -7.65 -13.45
CA GLY A 249 -1.85 -7.97 -13.92
C GLY A 249 -2.00 -9.43 -14.35
N GLU A 250 -3.07 -9.70 -15.08
CA GLU A 250 -3.43 -11.03 -15.54
C GLU A 250 -2.40 -11.65 -16.50
N VAL A 251 -1.76 -10.83 -17.33
CA VAL A 251 -0.71 -11.32 -18.25
C VAL A 251 0.51 -11.78 -17.46
N SER A 252 0.93 -11.00 -16.45
CA SER A 252 2.03 -11.39 -15.56
C SER A 252 1.72 -12.68 -14.82
N ASN A 253 0.48 -12.84 -14.33
CA ASN A 253 0.05 -14.07 -13.67
C ASN A 253 0.10 -15.29 -14.60
N LYS A 254 -0.38 -15.17 -15.83
CA LYS A 254 -0.35 -16.28 -16.81
C LYS A 254 1.06 -16.72 -17.19
N LEU A 255 2.00 -15.77 -17.27
CA LEU A 255 3.37 -16.06 -17.72
C LEU A 255 4.30 -16.48 -16.58
N PHE A 256 4.10 -15.94 -15.38
CA PHE A 256 5.09 -16.03 -14.30
C PHE A 256 4.50 -16.44 -12.92
N GLY A 257 3.18 -16.66 -12.82
CA GLY A 257 2.53 -17.03 -11.57
C GLY A 257 2.43 -15.89 -10.53
N HIS A 258 2.69 -14.65 -10.93
CA HIS A 258 2.72 -13.48 -10.04
C HIS A 258 1.61 -12.49 -10.38
N GLN A 259 0.88 -12.02 -9.37
CA GLN A 259 -0.19 -11.04 -9.54
C GLN A 259 -0.30 -10.11 -8.33
N SER A 260 -0.70 -8.85 -8.56
CA SER A 260 -0.90 -7.90 -7.47
C SER A 260 -2.17 -8.14 -6.66
N VAL A 261 -3.15 -8.84 -7.21
CA VAL A 261 -4.44 -9.10 -6.55
C VAL A 261 -4.78 -10.57 -6.68
N GLU A 262 -4.88 -11.27 -5.57
CA GLU A 262 -5.22 -12.68 -5.50
C GLU A 262 -6.36 -12.93 -4.50
N THR A 263 -7.22 -13.92 -4.78
CA THR A 263 -8.29 -14.31 -3.88
C THR A 263 -8.11 -15.76 -3.43
N ILE A 264 -7.97 -15.95 -2.13
CA ILE A 264 -7.83 -17.28 -1.52
C ILE A 264 -8.82 -17.39 -0.36
N ASN A 265 -9.64 -18.43 -0.34
CA ASN A 265 -10.60 -18.74 0.73
C ASN A 265 -11.54 -17.59 1.13
N GLY A 266 -11.83 -16.68 0.18
CA GLY A 266 -12.71 -15.52 0.38
C GLY A 266 -12.03 -14.28 0.97
N VAL A 267 -10.71 -14.33 1.10
CA VAL A 267 -9.85 -13.18 1.38
C VAL A 267 -9.23 -12.69 0.08
N HIS A 268 -9.24 -11.38 -0.12
CA HIS A 268 -8.64 -10.71 -1.27
C HIS A 268 -7.33 -10.08 -0.82
N TYR A 269 -6.21 -10.64 -1.27
CA TYR A 269 -4.86 -10.17 -0.98
C TYR A 269 -4.41 -9.20 -2.06
N ILE A 270 -3.96 -8.02 -1.67
CA ILE A 270 -3.54 -6.93 -2.54
C ILE A 270 -2.12 -6.53 -2.19
N ASN A 271 -1.15 -6.86 -3.06
CA ASN A 271 0.21 -6.37 -2.95
C ASN A 271 0.33 -5.04 -3.70
N LEU A 272 0.68 -3.99 -2.96
CA LEU A 272 0.84 -2.64 -3.49
C LEU A 272 2.19 -2.49 -4.17
N PRO A 273 2.27 -1.69 -5.23
CA PRO A 273 3.56 -1.30 -5.80
C PRO A 273 4.30 -0.37 -4.84
N SER A 274 5.62 -0.41 -4.85
CA SER A 274 6.41 0.63 -4.19
C SER A 274 6.14 2.00 -4.81
N TYR A 275 5.92 3.00 -3.95
CA TYR A 275 5.62 4.36 -4.40
C TYR A 275 6.87 5.07 -4.94
N MET A 276 8.05 4.83 -4.35
CA MET A 276 9.26 5.56 -4.70
C MET A 276 10.20 4.82 -5.64
N TYR A 277 10.49 3.55 -5.36
CA TYR A 277 11.41 2.75 -6.17
C TYR A 277 11.09 1.26 -6.09
N LEU A 278 11.47 0.54 -7.11
CA LEU A 278 11.38 -0.91 -7.15
C LEU A 278 12.73 -1.50 -6.74
N ASN A 279 12.74 -2.59 -5.99
CA ASN A 279 13.95 -3.32 -5.70
C ASN A 279 14.62 -3.81 -6.99
N ALA A 280 15.96 -3.84 -7.02
CA ALA A 280 16.69 -4.45 -8.11
C ALA A 280 16.36 -5.94 -8.24
N GLU A 281 16.12 -6.62 -7.11
CA GLU A 281 15.62 -7.99 -7.05
C GLU A 281 14.15 -8.05 -7.40
N GLY A 282 13.34 -7.13 -6.89
CA GLY A 282 11.96 -6.90 -7.33
C GLY A 282 11.86 -6.60 -8.82
N TRP A 283 12.95 -6.16 -9.44
CA TRP A 283 13.06 -6.11 -10.89
C TRP A 283 13.01 -7.50 -11.53
N ALA A 284 13.78 -8.46 -11.06
CA ALA A 284 13.71 -9.84 -11.55
C ALA A 284 12.33 -10.46 -11.29
N SER A 285 11.71 -10.10 -10.19
CA SER A 285 10.38 -10.54 -9.78
C SER A 285 9.24 -9.68 -10.33
N ASN A 286 9.54 -8.52 -10.94
CA ASN A 286 8.55 -7.64 -11.54
C ASN A 286 8.12 -8.08 -12.95
N ASN A 287 8.33 -9.31 -13.28
CA ASN A 287 8.07 -10.01 -14.53
C ASN A 287 6.84 -9.48 -15.29
N GLY A 288 7.05 -8.55 -16.23
CA GLY A 288 5.98 -7.94 -17.03
C GLY A 288 5.05 -6.97 -16.27
N GLY A 289 5.38 -6.61 -15.03
CA GLY A 289 4.63 -5.63 -14.24
C GLY A 289 4.97 -4.19 -14.59
N ASN A 290 4.29 -3.26 -13.91
CA ASN A 290 4.55 -1.83 -14.07
C ASN A 290 5.82 -1.41 -13.33
N LEU A 291 6.71 -0.70 -14.02
CA LEU A 291 7.98 -0.20 -13.50
C LEU A 291 7.93 1.27 -13.07
N LEU A 292 6.76 1.92 -13.12
CA LEU A 292 6.63 3.33 -12.79
C LEU A 292 6.47 3.54 -11.28
N SER A 293 7.26 4.44 -10.71
CA SER A 293 7.05 4.97 -9.37
C SER A 293 5.80 5.86 -9.28
N GLY A 294 5.33 6.15 -8.07
CA GLY A 294 4.16 7.00 -7.84
C GLY A 294 2.82 6.30 -8.02
N CYS A 295 2.81 4.97 -8.01
CA CYS A 295 1.61 4.16 -8.26
C CYS A 295 0.96 3.65 -6.97
N GLY A 296 -0.33 3.34 -7.08
CA GLY A 296 -1.12 2.69 -6.04
C GLY A 296 -2.49 2.28 -6.59
N TYR A 297 -3.36 1.83 -5.69
CA TYR A 297 -4.75 1.51 -6.02
C TYR A 297 -5.72 2.51 -5.38
N ILE A 298 -6.73 2.92 -6.15
CA ILE A 298 -7.96 3.49 -5.62
C ILE A 298 -8.98 2.36 -5.52
N ALA A 299 -9.45 2.08 -4.32
CA ALA A 299 -10.54 1.15 -4.08
C ALA A 299 -11.87 1.91 -4.06
N GLU A 300 -12.79 1.50 -4.91
CA GLU A 300 -14.16 2.02 -4.99
C GLU A 300 -15.13 0.93 -4.51
N VAL A 301 -15.88 1.22 -3.48
CA VAL A 301 -16.81 0.28 -2.84
C VAL A 301 -18.22 0.59 -3.28
N TYR A 302 -18.86 -0.41 -3.87
CA TYR A 302 -20.24 -0.39 -4.31
C TYR A 302 -21.08 -1.39 -3.51
N LYS A 303 -22.38 -1.51 -3.81
CA LYS A 303 -23.30 -2.40 -3.08
C LYS A 303 -22.85 -3.86 -3.09
N ASN A 304 -22.40 -4.36 -4.25
CA ASN A 304 -22.14 -5.77 -4.49
C ASN A 304 -20.71 -6.05 -4.96
N GLU A 305 -19.85 -5.06 -5.00
CA GLU A 305 -18.48 -5.20 -5.50
C GLU A 305 -17.53 -4.15 -4.93
N VAL A 306 -16.24 -4.46 -4.99
CA VAL A 306 -15.14 -3.52 -4.82
C VAL A 306 -14.35 -3.49 -6.12
N VAL A 307 -14.08 -2.29 -6.63
CA VAL A 307 -13.25 -2.08 -7.82
C VAL A 307 -11.92 -1.50 -7.38
N LEU A 308 -10.83 -2.20 -7.66
CA LEU A 308 -9.46 -1.73 -7.44
C LEU A 308 -8.96 -1.13 -8.75
N ARG A 309 -8.73 0.18 -8.75
CA ARG A 309 -8.28 0.91 -9.93
C ARG A 309 -6.85 1.38 -9.75
N ALA A 310 -5.95 0.77 -10.50
CA ALA A 310 -4.55 1.18 -10.51
C ALA A 310 -4.39 2.59 -11.08
N ARG A 311 -3.62 3.43 -10.38
CA ARG A 311 -3.35 4.81 -10.77
C ARG A 311 -1.93 5.21 -10.45
N ASN A 312 -1.31 5.95 -11.36
CA ASN A 312 -0.13 6.74 -11.05
C ASN A 312 -0.58 8.09 -10.51
N TYR A 313 -0.36 8.34 -9.22
CA TYR A 313 -0.79 9.57 -8.54
C TYR A 313 0.11 10.76 -8.89
N ALA A 314 1.41 10.51 -9.08
CA ALA A 314 2.36 11.56 -9.44
C ALA A 314 2.14 12.06 -10.88
N LEU A 315 1.90 11.15 -11.81
CA LEU A 315 1.67 11.43 -13.23
C LEU A 315 0.18 11.56 -13.61
N LYS A 316 -0.73 11.31 -12.67
CA LYS A 316 -2.18 11.57 -12.74
C LYS A 316 -2.92 10.80 -13.84
N PHE A 317 -2.62 9.52 -14.05
CA PHE A 317 -3.38 8.69 -15.00
C PHE A 317 -3.73 7.32 -14.42
N TYR A 318 -4.84 6.75 -14.89
CA TYR A 318 -5.25 5.39 -14.59
C TYR A 318 -4.54 4.36 -15.48
N MET A 319 -4.35 3.16 -14.94
CA MET A 319 -3.74 2.03 -15.63
C MET A 319 -4.73 0.85 -15.69
N PRO A 320 -5.68 0.87 -16.65
CA PRO A 320 -6.80 -0.08 -16.69
C PRO A 320 -6.39 -1.55 -16.78
N VAL A 321 -5.22 -1.84 -17.34
CA VAL A 321 -4.68 -3.21 -17.45
C VAL A 321 -4.44 -3.88 -16.11
N TYR A 322 -4.29 -3.11 -15.03
CA TYR A 322 -4.11 -3.59 -13.65
C TYR A 322 -5.37 -3.44 -12.79
N GLU A 323 -6.49 -3.04 -13.39
CA GLU A 323 -7.76 -2.90 -12.68
C GLU A 323 -8.34 -4.28 -12.35
N LYS A 324 -8.99 -4.39 -11.17
CA LYS A 324 -9.67 -5.62 -10.75
C LYS A 324 -11.03 -5.29 -10.13
N THR A 325 -12.08 -5.92 -10.65
CA THR A 325 -13.41 -5.90 -10.04
C THR A 325 -13.62 -7.19 -9.24
N ILE A 326 -13.99 -7.05 -7.97
CA ILE A 326 -14.18 -8.14 -7.02
C ILE A 326 -15.63 -8.13 -6.55
N LYS A 327 -16.37 -9.18 -6.87
CA LYS A 327 -17.76 -9.35 -6.41
C LYS A 327 -17.80 -9.76 -4.94
N LEU A 328 -18.67 -9.11 -4.16
CA LEU A 328 -18.85 -9.43 -2.75
C LEU A 328 -19.76 -10.65 -2.59
N VAL A 329 -19.35 -11.55 -1.70
CA VAL A 329 -20.15 -12.71 -1.31
C VAL A 329 -21.27 -12.24 -0.37
N LYS A 330 -22.49 -12.69 -0.61
CA LYS A 330 -23.68 -12.39 0.20
C LYS A 330 -23.73 -13.19 1.49
#